data_ee3dcc4320975f21024967be3a1cf6de
#
_entry.id   ee3dcc4320975f21024967be3a1cf6de
#
_cell.length_a   1.000
_cell.length_b   1.000
_cell.length_c   1.000
_cell.angle_alpha   90.00
_cell.angle_beta   90.00
_cell.angle_gamma   90.00
#
_symmetry.space_group_name_H-M   'P 1'
#
loop_
_entity.id
_entity.type
_entity.pdbx_description
1 polymer ?
#
loop_
_entity_poly.entity_id
_entity_poly.type
_entity_poly.pdbx_seq_one_letter_code
_entity_poly.pdbx_strand_id
1 'polypeptide(L)'
;MTKKYDPDAVIIMGSDDIITKEIINFYVEKINSGHLLVGMKDFYIYESYLKKLAHWRGYGKLNDAHRMDETIGLGRCLARPLLDKIEFDVWGGLELRRNLDGAMTNRLKEVGIFPVSEKNCPVVGYGGKILRVGHVGYKLNEMNGFAIDIKSKTNVTSFDRYLNRDPESVTFKEGGILEEYIYKDTIEKIMTLDGQE
;
A
#
# COMPACT_ATOMS: atom_id res chain seq x y z
N MET A 1 17.23 -9.33 -3.40
CA MET A 1 17.58 -8.06 -4.10
C MET A 1 17.80 -6.90 -3.12
N THR A 2 16.91 -6.62 -2.19
CA THR A 2 17.01 -5.53 -1.20
C THR A 2 18.25 -5.61 -0.31
N LYS A 3 18.62 -6.80 0.16
CA LYS A 3 19.80 -7.01 1.02
C LYS A 3 21.12 -6.54 0.39
N LYS A 4 21.21 -6.55 -0.96
CA LYS A 4 22.39 -6.09 -1.71
C LYS A 4 22.64 -4.59 -1.55
N TYR A 5 21.59 -3.80 -1.39
CA TYR A 5 21.67 -2.33 -1.36
C TYR A 5 21.65 -1.74 0.06
N ASP A 6 21.53 -2.58 1.08
CA ASP A 6 21.56 -2.20 2.50
C ASP A 6 20.62 -1.00 2.86
N PRO A 7 19.33 -1.02 2.46
CA PRO A 7 18.44 0.12 2.63
C PRO A 7 18.00 0.29 4.08
N ASP A 8 17.73 1.54 4.49
CA ASP A 8 17.11 1.86 5.80
C ASP A 8 15.63 1.48 5.85
N ALA A 9 14.96 1.49 4.71
CA ALA A 9 13.57 1.05 4.55
C ALA A 9 13.30 0.59 3.12
N VAL A 10 12.22 -0.20 2.94
CA VAL A 10 11.77 -0.69 1.64
C VAL A 10 10.29 -0.42 1.48
N ILE A 11 9.88 0.13 0.35
CA ILE A 11 8.48 0.26 -0.05
C ILE A 11 8.15 -0.88 -1.02
N ILE A 12 7.08 -1.61 -0.73
CA ILE A 12 6.57 -2.69 -1.60
C ILE A 12 5.51 -2.12 -2.53
N MET A 13 5.75 -2.24 -3.84
CA MET A 13 4.83 -1.74 -4.87
C MET A 13 4.67 -2.76 -5.98
N GLY A 14 3.49 -2.79 -6.60
CA GLY A 14 3.28 -3.45 -7.89
C GLY A 14 3.89 -2.64 -9.04
N SER A 15 3.98 -3.27 -10.21
CA SER A 15 4.47 -2.60 -11.43
C SER A 15 3.45 -1.63 -12.03
N ASP A 16 2.21 -1.73 -11.60
CA ASP A 16 1.02 -0.97 -11.99
C ASP A 16 0.62 0.08 -10.94
N ASP A 17 1.43 0.26 -9.90
CA ASP A 17 1.19 1.21 -8.82
C ASP A 17 1.97 2.52 -9.01
N ILE A 18 1.33 3.63 -8.67
CA ILE A 18 1.98 4.96 -8.59
C ILE A 18 1.67 5.57 -7.24
N ILE A 19 2.68 6.13 -6.59
CA ILE A 19 2.54 6.94 -5.37
C ILE A 19 3.25 8.28 -5.55
N THR A 20 2.72 9.34 -4.94
CA THR A 20 3.34 10.67 -5.00
C THR A 20 4.49 10.81 -4.00
N LYS A 21 5.32 11.83 -4.24
CA LYS A 21 6.47 12.16 -3.40
C LYS A 21 6.06 12.49 -1.95
N GLU A 22 4.89 13.04 -1.74
CA GLU A 22 4.36 13.39 -0.41
C GLU A 22 4.21 12.15 0.45
N ILE A 23 3.71 11.04 -0.13
CA ILE A 23 3.61 9.74 0.58
C ILE A 23 5.00 9.23 0.96
N ILE A 24 5.97 9.31 0.04
CA ILE A 24 7.35 8.89 0.32
C ILE A 24 7.94 9.73 1.46
N ASN A 25 7.79 11.05 1.43
CA ASN A 25 8.28 11.95 2.48
C ASN A 25 7.62 11.64 3.83
N PHE A 26 6.31 11.42 3.85
CA PHE A 26 5.57 11.03 5.05
C PHE A 26 6.11 9.70 5.63
N TYR A 27 6.37 8.71 4.79
CA TYR A 27 6.93 7.45 5.24
C TYR A 27 8.33 7.61 5.83
N VAL A 28 9.19 8.42 5.19
CA VAL A 28 10.53 8.74 5.72
C VAL A 28 10.43 9.36 7.12
N GLU A 29 9.50 10.32 7.32
CA GLU A 29 9.26 10.93 8.63
C GLU A 29 8.83 9.87 9.67
N LYS A 30 7.86 9.01 9.33
CA LYS A 30 7.36 7.97 10.25
C LYS A 30 8.42 6.92 10.57
N ILE A 31 9.20 6.47 9.60
CA ILE A 31 10.31 5.54 9.82
C ILE A 31 11.39 6.18 10.74
N ASN A 32 11.75 7.45 10.50
CA ASN A 32 12.68 8.18 11.34
C ASN A 32 12.15 8.39 12.77
N SER A 33 10.83 8.46 12.97
CA SER A 33 10.19 8.50 14.29
C SER A 33 10.04 7.12 14.95
N GLY A 34 10.60 6.07 14.35
CA GLY A 34 10.71 4.73 14.90
C GLY A 34 9.61 3.74 14.51
N HIS A 35 8.73 4.07 13.57
CA HIS A 35 7.76 3.09 13.07
C HIS A 35 8.46 1.96 12.33
N LEU A 36 8.11 0.71 12.63
CA LEU A 36 8.66 -0.47 11.94
C LEU A 36 7.93 -0.76 10.62
N LEU A 37 6.64 -0.46 10.56
CA LEU A 37 5.84 -0.62 9.36
C LEU A 37 4.76 0.46 9.28
N VAL A 38 4.70 1.11 8.13
CA VAL A 38 3.65 2.05 7.77
C VAL A 38 3.09 1.72 6.37
N GLY A 39 1.85 2.10 6.12
CA GLY A 39 1.23 1.89 4.81
C GLY A 39 -0.06 2.67 4.66
N MET A 40 -0.73 2.50 3.53
CA MET A 40 -1.98 3.19 3.19
C MET A 40 -3.19 2.41 3.64
N LYS A 41 -4.26 3.11 4.02
CA LYS A 41 -5.59 2.54 4.30
C LYS A 41 -6.54 2.67 3.11
N ASP A 42 -6.32 3.64 2.23
CA ASP A 42 -7.14 3.91 1.05
C ASP A 42 -6.27 4.26 -0.15
N PHE A 43 -6.79 4.14 -1.35
CA PHE A 43 -6.11 4.49 -2.60
C PHE A 43 -7.10 4.64 -3.74
N TYR A 44 -6.62 5.15 -4.87
CA TYR A 44 -7.40 5.22 -6.10
C TYR A 44 -7.13 4.00 -6.98
N ILE A 45 -8.14 3.59 -7.72
CA ILE A 45 -8.07 2.51 -8.71
C ILE A 45 -8.50 3.11 -10.05
N TYR A 46 -7.65 3.00 -11.05
CA TYR A 46 -7.97 3.44 -12.40
C TYR A 46 -8.09 2.26 -13.34
N GLU A 47 -9.26 2.11 -13.95
CA GLU A 47 -9.50 1.14 -15.01
C GLU A 47 -9.21 1.80 -16.36
N SER A 48 -8.08 1.46 -16.96
CA SER A 48 -7.56 2.11 -18.17
C SER A 48 -8.45 1.91 -19.39
N TYR A 49 -9.03 0.73 -19.55
CA TYR A 49 -9.92 0.41 -20.68
C TYR A 49 -11.25 1.18 -20.61
N LEU A 50 -11.87 1.22 -19.43
CA LEU A 50 -13.15 1.91 -19.22
C LEU A 50 -12.97 3.40 -18.89
N LYS A 51 -11.73 3.85 -18.69
CA LYS A 51 -11.37 5.21 -18.23
C LYS A 51 -12.13 5.61 -16.96
N LYS A 52 -12.27 4.66 -16.03
CA LYS A 52 -12.99 4.86 -14.77
C LYS A 52 -12.03 4.98 -13.62
N LEU A 53 -12.23 6.00 -12.79
CA LEU A 53 -11.51 6.20 -11.55
C LEU A 53 -12.43 5.95 -10.36
N ALA A 54 -11.98 5.14 -9.42
CA ALA A 54 -12.67 4.91 -8.16
C ALA A 54 -11.74 5.14 -6.98
N HIS A 55 -12.28 5.67 -5.88
CA HIS A 55 -11.59 5.74 -4.60
C HIS A 55 -12.06 4.58 -3.72
N TRP A 56 -11.18 3.63 -3.48
CA TRP A 56 -11.44 2.55 -2.53
C TRP A 56 -10.99 2.97 -1.12
N ARG A 57 -11.95 2.95 -0.18
CA ARG A 57 -11.74 3.46 1.19
C ARG A 57 -11.10 2.45 2.15
N GLY A 58 -10.65 1.29 1.63
CA GLY A 58 -9.91 0.30 2.39
C GLY A 58 -10.77 -0.74 3.08
N TYR A 59 -10.10 -1.53 3.94
CA TYR A 59 -10.74 -2.58 4.74
C TYR A 59 -11.52 -2.02 5.94
N GLY A 60 -12.36 -2.86 6.55
CA GLY A 60 -13.00 -2.57 7.83
C GLY A 60 -14.50 -2.39 7.79
N LYS A 61 -15.15 -2.64 6.64
CA LYS A 61 -16.60 -2.63 6.48
C LYS A 61 -17.10 -3.97 5.95
N LEU A 62 -18.37 -4.29 6.26
CA LEU A 62 -19.07 -5.46 5.76
C LEU A 62 -18.22 -6.75 5.76
N ASN A 63 -17.80 -7.19 4.58
CA ASN A 63 -17.10 -8.47 4.38
C ASN A 63 -15.65 -8.49 4.90
N ASP A 64 -15.07 -7.33 5.21
CA ASP A 64 -13.67 -7.17 5.60
C ASP A 64 -13.47 -6.60 7.02
N ALA A 65 -14.49 -6.64 7.87
CA ALA A 65 -14.41 -6.11 9.24
C ALA A 65 -13.25 -6.71 10.06
N HIS A 66 -12.89 -7.97 9.80
CA HIS A 66 -11.76 -8.66 10.43
C HIS A 66 -10.38 -8.10 10.01
N ARG A 67 -10.34 -7.28 8.96
CA ARG A 67 -9.13 -6.62 8.45
C ARG A 67 -9.07 -5.13 8.81
N MET A 68 -9.93 -4.68 9.72
CA MET A 68 -9.90 -3.31 10.23
C MET A 68 -8.47 -2.97 10.70
N ASP A 69 -8.00 -1.78 10.36
CA ASP A 69 -6.64 -1.31 10.62
C ASP A 69 -5.51 -1.95 9.77
N GLU A 70 -5.78 -2.97 8.96
CA GLU A 70 -4.79 -3.41 7.98
C GLU A 70 -4.57 -2.33 6.91
N THR A 71 -3.30 -2.20 6.49
CA THR A 71 -2.99 -1.42 5.28
C THR A 71 -3.22 -2.27 4.03
N ILE A 72 -3.45 -1.60 2.93
CA ILE A 72 -3.43 -2.22 1.60
C ILE A 72 -2.02 -2.75 1.30
N GLY A 73 -1.93 -3.67 0.34
CA GLY A 73 -0.63 -4.20 -0.10
C GLY A 73 0.23 -3.17 -0.81
N LEU A 74 -0.42 -2.32 -1.59
CA LEU A 74 0.23 -1.21 -2.28
C LEU A 74 0.92 -0.27 -1.29
N GLY A 75 2.21 -0.03 -1.49
CA GLY A 75 2.95 1.00 -0.77
C GLY A 75 3.27 0.70 0.70
N ARG A 76 3.22 -0.55 1.16
CA ARG A 76 3.72 -0.87 2.52
C ARG A 76 5.21 -0.55 2.62
N CYS A 77 5.57 0.26 3.62
CA CYS A 77 6.94 0.63 3.91
C CYS A 77 7.43 -0.07 5.18
N LEU A 78 8.49 -0.88 5.05
CA LEU A 78 9.10 -1.66 6.11
C LEU A 78 10.46 -1.06 6.48
N ALA A 79 10.65 -0.74 7.76
CA ALA A 79 11.92 -0.25 8.29
C ALA A 79 12.97 -1.37 8.39
N ARG A 80 14.25 -1.02 8.33
CA ARG A 80 15.38 -1.93 8.41
C ARG A 80 15.32 -2.91 9.59
N PRO A 81 15.02 -2.52 10.84
CA PRO A 81 14.97 -3.47 11.95
C PRO A 81 13.90 -4.56 11.77
N LEU A 82 12.80 -4.25 11.07
CA LEU A 82 11.80 -5.25 10.71
C LEU A 82 12.29 -6.16 9.58
N LEU A 83 12.92 -5.58 8.55
CA LEU A 83 13.50 -6.34 7.44
C LEU A 83 14.54 -7.35 7.94
N ASP A 84 15.41 -6.95 8.87
CA ASP A 84 16.40 -7.85 9.48
C ASP A 84 15.70 -8.96 10.28
N LYS A 85 14.63 -8.64 11.04
CA LYS A 85 13.88 -9.61 11.83
C LYS A 85 13.20 -10.69 10.98
N ILE A 86 12.74 -10.35 9.76
CA ILE A 86 12.15 -11.29 8.80
C ILE A 86 13.16 -11.79 7.76
N GLU A 87 14.46 -11.50 7.94
CA GLU A 87 15.54 -11.89 7.04
C GLU A 87 15.33 -11.45 5.58
N PHE A 88 14.67 -10.31 5.38
CA PHE A 88 14.22 -9.79 4.07
C PHE A 88 13.23 -10.71 3.32
N ASP A 89 12.70 -11.72 3.99
CA ASP A 89 11.67 -12.61 3.46
C ASP A 89 10.27 -12.11 3.87
N VAL A 90 9.74 -11.20 3.07
CA VAL A 90 8.44 -10.56 3.32
C VAL A 90 7.23 -11.47 3.07
N TRP A 91 7.41 -12.60 2.39
CA TRP A 91 6.34 -13.53 2.01
C TRP A 91 6.46 -14.93 2.62
N GLY A 92 7.47 -15.20 3.46
CA GLY A 92 7.65 -16.47 4.15
C GLY A 92 8.13 -17.61 3.24
N GLY A 93 8.99 -17.32 2.27
CA GLY A 93 9.57 -18.34 1.38
C GLY A 93 8.60 -18.97 0.38
N LEU A 94 7.36 -18.45 0.29
CA LEU A 94 6.34 -19.02 -0.59
C LEU A 94 6.47 -18.46 -2.01
N GLU A 95 6.46 -19.35 -3.00
CA GLU A 95 6.28 -18.99 -4.42
C GLU A 95 4.80 -18.66 -4.68
N LEU A 96 4.37 -17.47 -4.24
CA LEU A 96 3.00 -17.04 -4.38
C LEU A 96 2.79 -16.30 -5.70
N ARG A 97 1.79 -16.75 -6.46
CA ARG A 97 1.29 -16.01 -7.63
C ARG A 97 0.08 -15.13 -7.28
N ARG A 98 -0.54 -15.33 -6.10
CA ARG A 98 -1.75 -14.63 -5.62
C ARG A 98 -1.68 -14.44 -4.12
N ASN A 99 -2.51 -13.51 -3.60
CA ASN A 99 -2.64 -13.21 -2.17
C ASN A 99 -1.33 -12.82 -1.47
N LEU A 100 -0.47 -12.09 -2.18
CA LEU A 100 0.80 -11.60 -1.63
C LEU A 100 0.60 -10.74 -0.37
N ASP A 101 -0.45 -9.92 -0.34
CA ASP A 101 -0.79 -9.07 0.81
C ASP A 101 -1.12 -9.89 2.05
N GLY A 102 -1.92 -10.95 1.87
CA GLY A 102 -2.28 -11.87 2.96
C GLY A 102 -1.08 -12.63 3.49
N ALA A 103 -0.21 -13.13 2.60
CA ALA A 103 1.03 -13.80 2.98
C ALA A 103 1.95 -12.89 3.77
N MET A 104 2.17 -11.66 3.31
CA MET A 104 2.95 -10.65 4.03
C MET A 104 2.34 -10.35 5.39
N THR A 105 1.02 -10.14 5.48
CA THR A 105 0.34 -9.89 6.76
C THR A 105 0.52 -11.03 7.73
N ASN A 106 0.44 -12.29 7.28
CA ASN A 106 0.66 -13.46 8.13
C ASN A 106 2.12 -13.53 8.60
N ARG A 107 3.08 -13.33 7.69
CA ARG A 107 4.51 -13.28 8.02
C ARG A 107 4.84 -12.22 9.07
N LEU A 108 4.23 -11.05 8.96
CA LEU A 108 4.39 -9.96 9.93
C LEU A 108 3.80 -10.33 11.30
N LYS A 109 2.63 -10.99 11.34
CA LYS A 109 2.00 -11.48 12.59
C LYS A 109 2.89 -12.51 13.30
N GLU A 110 3.56 -13.40 12.58
CA GLU A 110 4.50 -14.40 13.13
C GLU A 110 5.64 -13.73 13.91
N VAL A 111 6.06 -12.54 13.50
CA VAL A 111 7.10 -11.76 14.20
C VAL A 111 6.55 -10.69 15.14
N GLY A 112 5.26 -10.75 15.47
CA GLY A 112 4.61 -9.89 16.45
C GLY A 112 4.23 -8.49 15.95
N ILE A 113 4.11 -8.31 14.63
CA ILE A 113 3.67 -7.05 14.01
C ILE A 113 2.20 -7.17 13.60
N PHE A 114 1.31 -6.56 14.37
CA PHE A 114 -0.13 -6.59 14.16
C PHE A 114 -0.67 -5.26 13.66
N PRO A 115 -1.75 -5.25 12.87
CA PRO A 115 -2.48 -4.04 12.51
C PRO A 115 -2.99 -3.33 13.78
N VAL A 116 -2.68 -2.06 13.91
CA VAL A 116 -3.08 -1.23 15.05
C VAL A 116 -3.28 0.22 14.63
N SER A 117 -4.10 0.96 15.37
CA SER A 117 -4.14 2.42 15.22
C SER A 117 -2.86 3.04 15.76
N GLU A 118 -2.46 4.21 15.25
CA GLU A 118 -1.22 4.89 15.66
C GLU A 118 -1.16 5.13 17.19
N LYS A 119 -2.29 5.55 17.79
CA LYS A 119 -2.38 5.79 19.25
C LYS A 119 -2.19 4.54 20.12
N ASN A 120 -2.48 3.37 19.57
CA ASN A 120 -2.37 2.08 20.25
C ASN A 120 -1.09 1.32 19.84
N CYS A 121 -0.22 1.92 19.02
CA CYS A 121 1.00 1.27 18.58
C CYS A 121 1.96 1.06 19.75
N PRO A 122 2.34 -0.20 20.06
CA PRO A 122 3.26 -0.48 21.15
C PRO A 122 4.62 0.19 20.93
N VAL A 123 5.19 0.71 21.99
CA VAL A 123 6.48 1.42 21.97
C VAL A 123 7.48 0.64 22.82
N VAL A 124 8.64 0.33 22.24
CA VAL A 124 9.72 -0.38 22.91
C VAL A 124 11.05 0.36 22.75
N GLY A 125 11.89 0.31 23.78
CA GLY A 125 13.27 0.79 23.70
C GLY A 125 14.16 -0.30 23.10
N TYR A 126 14.97 0.05 22.11
CA TYR A 126 15.94 -0.87 21.51
C TYR A 126 17.20 -0.12 21.07
N GLY A 127 18.36 -0.50 21.62
CA GLY A 127 19.66 0.11 21.26
C GLY A 127 19.72 1.64 21.43
N GLY A 128 19.04 2.19 22.45
CA GLY A 128 18.96 3.64 22.68
C GLY A 128 17.97 4.37 21.77
N LYS A 129 17.24 3.64 20.91
CA LYS A 129 16.18 4.17 20.04
C LYS A 129 14.81 3.74 20.53
N ILE A 130 13.80 4.52 20.19
CA ILE A 130 12.39 4.17 20.41
C ILE A 130 11.86 3.54 19.12
N LEU A 131 11.29 2.32 19.24
CA LEU A 131 10.63 1.64 18.13
C LEU A 131 9.12 1.53 18.40
N ARG A 132 8.32 1.78 17.36
CA ARG A 132 6.87 1.59 17.33
C ARG A 132 6.56 0.27 16.63
N VAL A 133 6.24 -0.74 17.46
CA VAL A 133 6.13 -2.15 17.05
C VAL A 133 4.69 -2.45 16.66
N GLY A 134 4.28 -1.95 15.49
CA GLY A 134 2.94 -2.14 14.96
C GLY A 134 2.90 -1.95 13.44
N HIS A 135 1.81 -2.44 12.85
CA HIS A 135 1.46 -2.22 11.46
C HIS A 135 0.46 -1.06 11.41
N VAL A 136 0.96 0.15 11.16
CA VAL A 136 0.16 1.38 11.24
C VAL A 136 -0.23 1.87 9.84
N GLY A 137 -1.53 2.09 9.64
CA GLY A 137 -2.06 2.60 8.39
C GLY A 137 -2.54 4.04 8.50
N TYR A 138 -2.34 4.79 7.40
CA TYR A 138 -2.77 6.17 7.23
C TYR A 138 -3.64 6.32 5.99
N LYS A 139 -4.57 7.26 5.99
CA LYS A 139 -5.34 7.63 4.81
C LYS A 139 -4.54 8.60 3.93
N LEU A 140 -4.85 8.65 2.65
CA LEU A 140 -4.21 9.55 1.70
C LEU A 140 -4.26 11.03 2.13
N ASN A 141 -5.40 11.46 2.70
CA ASN A 141 -5.54 12.83 3.19
C ASN A 141 -4.66 13.14 4.41
N GLU A 142 -4.32 12.16 5.25
CA GLU A 142 -3.39 12.32 6.38
C GLU A 142 -1.94 12.45 5.89
N MET A 143 -1.63 11.82 4.75
CA MET A 143 -0.32 11.86 4.10
C MET A 143 -0.16 13.04 3.14
N ASN A 144 -1.25 13.77 2.88
CA ASN A 144 -1.32 14.84 1.88
C ASN A 144 -0.81 14.39 0.50
N GLY A 145 -1.10 13.13 0.14
CA GLY A 145 -0.56 12.47 -1.03
C GLY A 145 -1.62 11.73 -1.85
N PHE A 146 -1.20 11.19 -2.97
CA PHE A 146 -2.03 10.45 -3.90
C PHE A 146 -1.37 9.09 -4.23
N ALA A 147 -2.19 8.04 -4.29
CA ALA A 147 -1.77 6.71 -4.69
C ALA A 147 -2.82 6.10 -5.61
N ILE A 148 -2.37 5.43 -6.65
CA ILE A 148 -3.22 4.81 -7.66
C ILE A 148 -2.68 3.46 -8.09
N ASP A 149 -3.58 2.50 -8.22
CA ASP A 149 -3.37 1.19 -8.80
C ASP A 149 -4.06 1.17 -10.18
N ILE A 150 -3.28 0.95 -11.25
CA ILE A 150 -3.76 1.00 -12.62
C ILE A 150 -4.19 -0.40 -13.04
N LYS A 151 -5.48 -0.55 -13.36
CA LYS A 151 -6.04 -1.81 -13.83
C LYS A 151 -6.16 -1.84 -15.34
N SER A 152 -5.66 -2.92 -15.90
CA SER A 152 -5.83 -3.31 -17.32
C SER A 152 -6.57 -4.65 -17.40
N LYS A 153 -6.87 -5.12 -18.60
CA LYS A 153 -7.50 -6.44 -18.81
C LYS A 153 -6.67 -7.62 -18.30
N THR A 154 -5.36 -7.45 -18.15
CA THR A 154 -4.41 -8.50 -17.78
C THR A 154 -4.12 -8.57 -16.27
N ASN A 155 -4.62 -7.63 -15.48
CA ASN A 155 -4.38 -7.63 -14.04
C ASN A 155 -5.06 -8.81 -13.33
N VAL A 156 -4.36 -9.39 -12.36
CA VAL A 156 -4.87 -10.50 -11.52
C VAL A 156 -6.10 -10.10 -10.71
N THR A 157 -6.17 -8.85 -10.25
CA THR A 157 -7.31 -8.29 -9.53
C THR A 157 -7.99 -7.26 -10.43
N SER A 158 -9.20 -7.59 -10.90
CA SER A 158 -9.97 -6.70 -11.76
C SER A 158 -10.59 -5.54 -10.95
N PHE A 159 -10.92 -4.46 -11.65
CA PHE A 159 -11.65 -3.32 -11.11
C PHE A 159 -12.99 -3.73 -10.48
N ASP A 160 -13.75 -4.60 -11.15
CA ASP A 160 -15.05 -5.09 -10.68
C ASP A 160 -14.96 -5.83 -9.34
N ARG A 161 -13.84 -6.47 -9.05
CA ARG A 161 -13.64 -7.15 -7.77
C ARG A 161 -13.72 -6.17 -6.58
N TYR A 162 -13.22 -4.95 -6.74
CA TYR A 162 -13.33 -3.92 -5.71
C TYR A 162 -14.75 -3.41 -5.57
N LEU A 163 -15.45 -3.19 -6.71
CA LEU A 163 -16.85 -2.76 -6.74
C LEU A 163 -17.77 -3.77 -6.05
N ASN A 164 -17.55 -5.07 -6.31
CA ASN A 164 -18.40 -6.14 -5.78
C ASN A 164 -18.10 -6.48 -4.33
N ARG A 165 -16.89 -6.20 -3.86
CA ARG A 165 -16.46 -6.57 -2.50
C ARG A 165 -17.08 -5.70 -1.43
N ASP A 166 -17.09 -4.41 -1.63
CA ASP A 166 -17.72 -3.43 -0.75
C ASP A 166 -18.13 -2.19 -1.57
N PRO A 167 -19.33 -2.20 -2.19
CA PRO A 167 -19.80 -1.08 -3.00
C PRO A 167 -19.86 0.25 -2.25
N GLU A 168 -20.08 0.21 -0.93
CA GLU A 168 -20.12 1.42 -0.10
C GLU A 168 -18.73 2.01 0.17
N SER A 169 -17.67 1.21 0.08
CA SER A 169 -16.30 1.69 0.24
C SER A 169 -15.70 2.24 -1.05
N VAL A 170 -16.40 2.15 -2.17
CA VAL A 170 -15.97 2.67 -3.46
C VAL A 170 -16.76 3.91 -3.82
N THR A 171 -16.06 5.01 -4.09
CA THR A 171 -16.65 6.26 -4.57
C THR A 171 -16.05 6.60 -5.93
N PHE A 172 -16.90 6.79 -6.94
CA PHE A 172 -16.43 7.23 -8.26
C PHE A 172 -16.02 8.71 -8.21
N LYS A 173 -14.94 9.03 -8.91
CA LYS A 173 -14.45 10.39 -9.11
C LYS A 173 -14.52 10.75 -10.59
N GLU A 174 -14.85 12.00 -10.88
CA GLU A 174 -14.77 12.52 -12.24
C GLU A 174 -13.30 12.69 -12.68
N GLY A 175 -13.03 12.56 -13.99
CA GLY A 175 -11.71 12.30 -14.55
C GLY A 175 -10.59 13.33 -14.31
N GLY A 176 -10.86 14.53 -13.79
CA GLY A 176 -9.86 15.58 -13.61
C GLY A 176 -8.81 15.35 -12.51
N ILE A 177 -9.02 14.37 -11.61
CA ILE A 177 -8.09 14.11 -10.50
C ILE A 177 -6.76 13.53 -10.97
N LEU A 178 -6.75 12.73 -12.06
CA LEU A 178 -5.49 12.17 -12.57
C LEU A 178 -4.52 13.26 -13.02
N GLU A 179 -5.03 14.30 -13.66
CA GLU A 179 -4.23 15.41 -14.18
C GLU A 179 -3.61 16.26 -13.07
N GLU A 180 -4.23 16.30 -11.89
CA GLU A 180 -3.72 17.03 -10.73
C GLU A 180 -2.49 16.36 -10.08
N TYR A 181 -2.45 15.01 -10.06
CA TYR A 181 -1.45 14.24 -9.31
C TYR A 181 -0.45 13.48 -10.18
N ILE A 182 -0.74 13.29 -11.45
CA ILE A 182 0.10 12.55 -12.38
C ILE A 182 0.46 13.47 -13.56
N TYR A 183 1.74 13.50 -13.92
CA TYR A 183 2.18 14.25 -15.10
C TYR A 183 1.40 13.84 -16.33
N LYS A 184 0.94 14.81 -17.12
CA LYS A 184 0.13 14.61 -18.34
C LYS A 184 0.73 13.56 -19.27
N ASP A 185 2.03 13.59 -19.48
CA ASP A 185 2.77 12.62 -20.31
C ASP A 185 2.66 11.17 -19.79
N THR A 186 2.56 11.00 -18.48
CA THR A 186 2.37 9.68 -17.85
C THR A 186 0.95 9.18 -18.07
N ILE A 187 -0.04 10.07 -17.95
CA ILE A 187 -1.45 9.74 -18.23
C ILE A 187 -1.61 9.35 -19.70
N GLU A 188 -1.04 10.11 -20.63
CA GLU A 188 -1.07 9.82 -22.06
C GLU A 188 -0.45 8.45 -22.38
N LYS A 189 0.69 8.10 -21.75
CA LYS A 189 1.31 6.78 -21.88
C LYS A 189 0.43 5.66 -21.34
N ILE A 190 -0.19 5.85 -20.17
CA ILE A 190 -1.12 4.88 -19.57
C ILE A 190 -2.32 4.66 -20.51
N MET A 191 -2.87 5.74 -21.08
CA MET A 191 -4.01 5.66 -21.99
C MET A 191 -3.68 5.05 -23.36
N THR A 192 -2.42 5.14 -23.81
CA THR A 192 -1.98 4.58 -25.09
C THR A 192 -1.60 3.10 -25.01
N LEU A 193 -1.27 2.58 -23.84
CA LEU A 193 -0.93 1.15 -23.66
C LEU A 193 -2.08 0.20 -24.00
N ASP A 194 -3.33 0.61 -23.83
CA ASP A 194 -4.52 -0.19 -24.15
C ASP A 194 -5.02 -0.01 -25.60
N GLY A 195 -4.43 0.89 -26.38
CA GLY A 195 -4.79 1.17 -27.77
C GLY A 195 -3.98 0.40 -28.81
N GLN A 196 -3.08 -0.50 -28.39
CA GLN A 196 -2.17 -1.24 -29.28
C GLN A 196 -2.49 -2.74 -29.37
N GLU A 197 -3.73 -3.17 -29.10
CA GLU A 197 -4.24 -4.51 -29.43
C GLU A 197 -5.19 -4.50 -30.63
#